data_6952cda747c18cda8aa40ba3d52b38d6
#
_entry.id   6952cda747c18cda8aa40ba3d52b38d6
#
_cell.length_a   1.000
_cell.length_b   1.000
_cell.length_c   1.000
_cell.angle_alpha   90.00
_cell.angle_beta   90.00
_cell.angle_gamma   90.00
#
_symmetry.space_group_name_H-M   'P 1'
#
loop_
_entity.id
_entity.type
_entity.pdbx_description
1 polymer ?
#
loop_
_entity_poly.entity_id
_entity_poly.type
_entity_poly.pdbx_seq_one_letter_code
_entity_poly.pdbx_strand_id
1 'polypeptide(L)'
;MSTEPALTDLSAAVLARGGELRAGGTDTTARQRSGISPGPFTDLSGVSHLRGTTALPGGGLRVGALTTLAELAGDPRVREGWPALALAAGGTATPQVRAAGTLGGNLLQRNRCWYYRNPHIGCLQKGGTDCPAREGDHHYGVVAGDGPCVAPHPSTLAVALLTYDAEAEVHGESPRPVAALYGDGSRLHDADHLLAPGRVLTSVRLPAALPGERAACHRAISRARAEWPLVEAVARLALQGSVITRAAVAAGGVARVPLRLPEVEAALTGREATPGVLAEAASTVLGRCRPLPHTGYKTTLFRDTVLEALERAAAPGPRPAEPVTGIRPPAP
;
A
#
# COMPACT_ATOMS: atom_id res chain seq x y z
N MET A 1 -2.52 36.47 -10.85
CA MET A 1 -1.60 35.35 -11.14
C MET A 1 -0.89 35.07 -9.83
N SER A 2 -1.38 34.07 -9.09
CA SER A 2 -0.77 33.63 -7.82
C SER A 2 0.41 32.76 -8.20
N THR A 3 1.61 33.24 -7.97
CA THR A 3 2.83 32.44 -8.08
C THR A 3 2.80 31.40 -6.97
N GLU A 4 2.50 30.13 -7.33
CA GLU A 4 2.77 29.00 -6.44
C GLU A 4 4.21 29.14 -5.97
N PRO A 5 4.49 29.08 -4.65
CA PRO A 5 5.84 29.02 -4.17
C PRO A 5 6.49 27.78 -4.79
N ALA A 6 7.57 27.97 -5.51
CA ALA A 6 8.21 26.91 -6.27
C ALA A 6 8.55 25.75 -5.33
N LEU A 7 8.17 24.53 -5.73
CA LEU A 7 8.52 23.28 -5.02
C LEU A 7 10.04 23.14 -4.77
N THR A 8 10.86 23.92 -5.48
CA THR A 8 12.30 24.10 -5.25
C THR A 8 12.61 24.57 -3.82
N ASP A 9 11.81 25.47 -3.27
CA ASP A 9 12.03 26.01 -1.92
C ASP A 9 11.75 24.97 -0.85
N LEU A 10 10.76 24.10 -1.05
CA LEU A 10 10.46 23.01 -0.13
C LEU A 10 11.62 22.01 -0.04
N SER A 11 12.17 21.58 -1.19
CA SER A 11 13.28 20.62 -1.20
C SER A 11 14.56 21.22 -0.61
N ALA A 12 14.88 22.48 -0.92
CA ALA A 12 16.01 23.17 -0.33
C ALA A 12 15.86 23.31 1.19
N ALA A 13 14.67 23.68 1.68
CA ALA A 13 14.40 23.80 3.11
C ALA A 13 14.47 22.44 3.84
N VAL A 14 13.97 21.37 3.22
CA VAL A 14 14.04 19.99 3.76
C VAL A 14 15.50 19.52 3.81
N LEU A 15 16.24 19.68 2.72
CA LEU A 15 17.66 19.30 2.66
C LEU A 15 18.52 20.12 3.64
N ALA A 16 18.24 21.41 3.79
CA ALA A 16 18.96 22.29 4.72
C ALA A 16 18.72 21.95 6.18
N ARG A 17 17.52 21.46 6.53
CA ARG A 17 17.18 21.05 7.91
C ARG A 17 17.68 19.64 8.23
N GLY A 18 17.83 18.78 7.24
CA GLY A 18 18.14 17.37 7.43
C GLY A 18 17.06 16.61 8.18
N GLY A 19 17.37 15.36 8.53
CA GLY A 19 16.47 14.53 9.33
C GLY A 19 15.43 13.78 8.51
N GLU A 20 14.51 13.12 9.22
CA GLU A 20 13.46 12.30 8.65
C GLU A 20 12.21 13.15 8.33
N LEU A 21 11.58 12.91 7.18
CA LEU A 21 10.35 13.60 6.80
C LEU A 21 9.17 13.08 7.60
N ARG A 22 8.37 14.00 8.14
CA ARG A 22 7.17 13.70 8.90
C ARG A 22 5.95 14.35 8.23
N ALA A 23 4.94 13.53 7.93
CA ALA A 23 3.62 13.99 7.50
C ALA A 23 2.62 13.85 8.67
N GLY A 24 1.61 12.98 8.58
CA GLY A 24 0.63 12.75 9.66
C GLY A 24 1.19 12.10 10.94
N GLY A 25 2.45 11.74 10.97
CA GLY A 25 3.15 11.27 12.17
C GLY A 25 2.77 9.88 12.69
N THR A 26 1.83 9.19 12.06
CA THR A 26 1.27 7.91 12.58
C THR A 26 2.28 6.77 12.64
N ASP A 27 3.36 6.80 11.86
CA ASP A 27 4.49 5.87 11.94
C ASP A 27 5.70 6.47 12.68
N THR A 28 6.10 7.69 12.31
CA THR A 28 7.28 8.37 12.89
C THR A 28 7.13 8.56 14.40
N THR A 29 5.96 8.98 14.90
CA THR A 29 5.72 9.13 16.35
C THR A 29 5.83 7.79 17.09
N ALA A 30 5.33 6.70 16.51
CA ALA A 30 5.47 5.37 17.13
C ALA A 30 6.93 4.95 17.23
N ARG A 31 7.73 5.17 16.17
CA ARG A 31 9.17 4.87 16.16
C ARG A 31 9.97 5.76 17.10
N GLN A 32 9.61 7.04 17.18
CA GLN A 32 10.20 7.98 18.12
C GLN A 32 9.98 7.55 19.57
N ARG A 33 8.74 7.21 19.93
CA ARG A 33 8.40 6.72 21.28
C ARG A 33 9.12 5.42 21.65
N SER A 34 9.40 4.58 20.65
CA SER A 34 10.15 3.34 20.83
C SER A 34 11.68 3.53 20.78
N GLY A 35 12.19 4.76 20.67
CA GLY A 35 13.63 5.04 20.61
C GLY A 35 14.33 4.58 19.31
N ILE A 36 13.56 4.22 18.25
CA ILE A 36 14.12 3.73 16.99
C ILE A 36 14.47 4.87 16.04
N SER A 37 13.73 5.97 16.10
CA SER A 37 13.96 7.15 15.28
C SER A 37 13.93 8.40 16.16
N PRO A 38 15.07 8.83 16.70
CA PRO A 38 15.11 9.96 17.63
C PRO A 38 14.90 11.32 16.95
N GLY A 39 14.93 11.38 15.62
CA GLY A 39 14.93 12.63 14.86
C GLY A 39 16.35 13.11 14.54
N PRO A 40 16.50 14.34 14.05
CA PRO A 40 15.46 15.37 13.89
C PRO A 40 14.41 15.03 12.84
N PHE A 41 13.26 15.69 12.93
CA PHE A 41 12.17 15.55 11.95
C PHE A 41 11.93 16.87 11.23
N THR A 42 11.69 16.79 9.92
CA THR A 42 11.16 17.89 9.12
C THR A 42 9.68 17.66 8.87
N ASP A 43 8.85 18.52 9.47
CA ASP A 43 7.38 18.39 9.39
C ASP A 43 6.87 19.00 8.08
N LEU A 44 6.14 18.19 7.31
CA LEU A 44 5.53 18.57 6.04
C LEU A 44 4.05 18.92 6.17
N SER A 45 3.44 18.79 7.34
CA SER A 45 1.98 18.94 7.54
C SER A 45 1.44 20.31 7.11
N GLY A 46 2.28 21.35 7.18
CA GLY A 46 1.95 22.72 6.74
C GLY A 46 2.04 22.97 5.23
N VAL A 47 2.47 22.00 4.43
CA VAL A 47 2.68 22.15 2.98
C VAL A 47 1.39 21.83 2.24
N SER A 48 0.44 22.80 2.22
CA SER A 48 -0.94 22.60 1.76
C SER A 48 -1.06 22.13 0.31
N HIS A 49 -0.18 22.57 -0.58
CA HIS A 49 -0.21 22.20 -2.01
C HIS A 49 0.14 20.72 -2.29
N LEU A 50 0.66 19.99 -1.28
CA LEU A 50 0.83 18.54 -1.36
C LEU A 50 -0.43 17.75 -0.94
N ARG A 51 -1.57 18.40 -0.69
CA ARG A 51 -2.82 17.78 -0.24
C ARG A 51 -3.91 17.93 -1.29
N GLY A 52 -4.83 16.98 -1.30
CA GLY A 52 -6.00 16.98 -2.16
C GLY A 52 -5.83 16.22 -3.46
N THR A 53 -6.85 16.28 -4.29
CA THR A 53 -6.93 15.57 -5.57
C THR A 53 -7.16 16.55 -6.71
N THR A 54 -6.50 16.35 -7.85
CA THR A 54 -6.61 17.19 -9.04
C THR A 54 -6.85 16.32 -10.26
N ALA A 55 -7.87 16.63 -11.06
CA ALA A 55 -8.09 15.93 -12.32
C ALA A 55 -6.94 16.18 -13.30
N LEU A 56 -6.52 15.14 -14.00
CA LEU A 56 -5.50 15.22 -15.03
C LEU A 56 -6.14 15.23 -16.43
N PRO A 57 -5.49 15.85 -17.42
CA PRO A 57 -5.88 15.69 -18.81
C PRO A 57 -5.97 14.19 -19.17
N GLY A 58 -6.98 13.83 -19.96
CA GLY A 58 -7.21 12.42 -20.34
C GLY A 58 -7.93 11.57 -19.30
N GLY A 59 -8.52 12.19 -18.24
CA GLY A 59 -9.39 11.48 -17.30
C GLY A 59 -8.69 10.79 -16.14
N GLY A 60 -7.40 11.02 -15.94
CA GLY A 60 -6.65 10.57 -14.77
C GLY A 60 -6.85 11.45 -13.54
N LEU A 61 -6.25 11.05 -12.42
CA LEU A 61 -6.30 11.79 -11.16
C LEU A 61 -4.89 11.91 -10.54
N ARG A 62 -4.52 13.11 -10.13
CA ARG A 62 -3.36 13.34 -9.27
C ARG A 62 -3.81 13.43 -7.83
N VAL A 63 -3.15 12.68 -6.95
CA VAL A 63 -3.43 12.68 -5.51
C VAL A 63 -2.19 13.15 -4.77
N GLY A 64 -2.30 14.24 -4.01
CA GLY A 64 -1.20 14.79 -3.23
C GLY A 64 -0.76 13.85 -2.11
N ALA A 65 0.54 13.80 -1.84
CA ALA A 65 1.13 12.89 -0.85
C ALA A 65 0.65 13.15 0.60
N LEU A 66 0.20 14.37 0.91
CA LEU A 66 -0.36 14.73 2.22
C LEU A 66 -1.89 14.53 2.31
N THR A 67 -2.55 14.05 1.25
CA THR A 67 -3.95 13.64 1.31
C THR A 67 -4.12 12.52 2.32
N THR A 68 -5.01 12.68 3.29
CA THR A 68 -5.22 11.68 4.33
C THR A 68 -5.95 10.44 3.80
N LEU A 69 -5.80 9.31 4.50
CA LEU A 69 -6.52 8.09 4.16
C LEU A 69 -8.04 8.27 4.27
N ALA A 70 -8.48 9.08 5.23
CA ALA A 70 -9.90 9.41 5.39
C ALA A 70 -10.44 10.22 4.20
N GLU A 71 -9.70 11.22 3.72
CA GLU A 71 -10.06 12.00 2.54
C GLU A 71 -10.10 11.13 1.28
N LEU A 72 -9.10 10.26 1.08
CA LEU A 72 -9.09 9.32 -0.05
C LEU A 72 -10.30 8.38 -0.05
N ALA A 73 -10.61 7.80 1.11
CA ALA A 73 -11.75 6.89 1.25
C ALA A 73 -13.10 7.59 1.06
N GLY A 74 -13.17 8.90 1.38
CA GLY A 74 -14.37 9.74 1.28
C GLY A 74 -14.54 10.46 -0.03
N ASP A 75 -13.50 10.65 -0.85
CA ASP A 75 -13.57 11.39 -2.11
C ASP A 75 -14.46 10.65 -3.13
N PRO A 76 -15.59 11.24 -3.58
CA PRO A 76 -16.51 10.60 -4.53
C PRO A 76 -15.81 10.20 -5.84
N ARG A 77 -14.88 11.01 -6.34
CA ARG A 77 -14.14 10.73 -7.57
C ARG A 77 -13.26 9.50 -7.42
N VAL A 78 -12.58 9.34 -6.26
CA VAL A 78 -11.75 8.16 -5.97
C VAL A 78 -12.62 6.93 -5.80
N ARG A 79 -13.77 7.05 -5.14
CA ARG A 79 -14.73 5.94 -4.95
C ARG A 79 -15.31 5.45 -6.27
N GLU A 80 -15.60 6.36 -7.17
CA GLU A 80 -16.21 6.07 -8.47
C GLU A 80 -15.17 5.60 -9.50
N GLY A 81 -14.04 6.31 -9.65
CA GLY A 81 -13.07 6.06 -10.68
C GLY A 81 -11.98 5.06 -10.29
N TRP A 82 -11.64 4.98 -9.00
CA TRP A 82 -10.55 4.11 -8.49
C TRP A 82 -10.99 3.38 -7.22
N PRO A 83 -12.04 2.55 -7.29
CA PRO A 83 -12.67 1.95 -6.12
C PRO A 83 -11.72 1.10 -5.27
N ALA A 84 -10.74 0.40 -5.87
CA ALA A 84 -9.77 -0.36 -5.10
C ALA A 84 -8.93 0.52 -4.16
N LEU A 85 -8.58 1.75 -4.59
CA LEU A 85 -7.85 2.70 -3.75
C LEU A 85 -8.70 3.21 -2.59
N ALA A 86 -9.98 3.54 -2.85
CA ALA A 86 -10.93 3.95 -1.81
C ALA A 86 -11.14 2.84 -0.77
N LEU A 87 -11.32 1.59 -1.22
CA LEU A 87 -11.47 0.41 -0.36
C LEU A 87 -10.22 0.18 0.51
N ALA A 88 -9.03 0.24 -0.09
CA ALA A 88 -7.77 0.09 0.62
C ALA A 88 -7.59 1.19 1.68
N ALA A 89 -7.85 2.45 1.34
CA ALA A 89 -7.75 3.56 2.26
C ALA A 89 -8.77 3.45 3.42
N GLY A 90 -10.03 3.10 3.11
CA GLY A 90 -11.10 2.96 4.10
C GLY A 90 -10.95 1.73 5.00
N GLY A 91 -10.36 0.65 4.48
CA GLY A 91 -10.15 -0.61 5.21
C GLY A 91 -8.93 -0.63 6.13
N THR A 92 -8.05 0.35 6.03
CA THR A 92 -6.78 0.39 6.78
C THR A 92 -6.92 1.12 8.11
N ALA A 93 -6.31 0.60 9.17
CA ALA A 93 -6.16 1.25 10.49
C ALA A 93 -7.49 1.69 11.18
N THR A 94 -7.37 2.42 12.28
CA THR A 94 -8.53 3.02 12.97
C THR A 94 -8.95 4.33 12.28
N PRO A 95 -10.20 4.82 12.50
CA PRO A 95 -10.64 6.12 11.99
C PRO A 95 -9.70 7.27 12.35
N GLN A 96 -9.18 7.28 13.59
CA GLN A 96 -8.24 8.30 14.07
C GLN A 96 -6.91 8.28 13.31
N VAL A 97 -6.39 7.08 13.05
CA VAL A 97 -5.17 6.92 12.25
C VAL A 97 -5.42 7.32 10.80
N ARG A 98 -6.59 6.99 10.22
CA ARG A 98 -6.94 7.42 8.85
C ARG A 98 -7.09 8.94 8.71
N ALA A 99 -7.58 9.62 9.76
CA ALA A 99 -7.71 11.07 9.76
C ALA A 99 -6.36 11.81 9.76
N ALA A 100 -5.31 11.18 10.26
CA ALA A 100 -3.96 11.76 10.34
C ALA A 100 -2.98 11.16 9.31
N GLY A 101 -3.04 9.85 9.09
CA GLY A 101 -2.17 9.14 8.15
C GLY A 101 -2.41 9.59 6.71
N THR A 102 -1.34 9.82 5.96
CA THR A 102 -1.39 10.36 4.60
C THR A 102 -1.02 9.30 3.56
N LEU A 103 -1.37 9.54 2.30
CA LEU A 103 -0.97 8.69 1.18
C LEU A 103 0.55 8.47 1.16
N GLY A 104 1.35 9.52 1.13
CA GLY A 104 2.81 9.44 1.10
C GLY A 104 3.37 8.75 2.34
N GLY A 105 2.84 9.08 3.53
CA GLY A 105 3.23 8.42 4.77
C GLY A 105 2.90 6.93 4.79
N ASN A 106 1.80 6.50 4.15
CA ASN A 106 1.47 5.09 4.00
C ASN A 106 2.42 4.36 3.04
N LEU A 107 2.75 4.98 1.90
CA LEU A 107 3.68 4.39 0.93
C LEU A 107 5.10 4.24 1.49
N LEU A 108 5.57 5.20 2.27
CA LEU A 108 6.95 5.28 2.77
C LEU A 108 7.10 4.84 4.24
N GLN A 109 6.08 4.22 4.83
CA GLN A 109 6.13 3.75 6.21
C GLN A 109 7.13 2.61 6.39
N ARG A 110 7.68 2.50 7.61
CA ARG A 110 8.59 1.42 7.98
C ARG A 110 7.80 0.16 8.38
N ASN A 111 8.43 -0.99 8.20
CA ASN A 111 7.86 -2.30 8.52
C ASN A 111 7.47 -2.45 10.00
N ARG A 112 6.75 -3.53 10.32
CA ARG A 112 6.21 -3.83 11.66
C ARG A 112 6.89 -5.01 12.34
N CYS A 113 8.07 -5.39 11.87
CA CYS A 113 8.87 -6.45 12.48
C CYS A 113 9.21 -6.12 13.94
N TRP A 114 9.01 -7.06 14.84
CA TRP A 114 9.23 -6.88 16.27
C TRP A 114 10.70 -6.59 16.59
N TYR A 115 11.62 -7.26 15.91
CA TYR A 115 13.06 -7.03 16.05
C TYR A 115 13.46 -5.63 15.60
N TYR A 116 12.88 -5.15 14.50
CA TYR A 116 13.07 -3.77 14.07
C TYR A 116 12.50 -2.77 15.09
N ARG A 117 11.29 -3.05 15.61
CA ARG A 117 10.56 -2.15 16.53
C ARG A 117 11.08 -2.19 17.97
N ASN A 118 12.03 -3.06 18.30
CA ASN A 118 12.70 -3.10 19.58
C ASN A 118 14.06 -2.37 19.50
N PRO A 119 14.28 -1.27 20.25
CA PRO A 119 15.53 -0.51 20.18
C PRO A 119 16.76 -1.28 20.67
N HIS A 120 16.57 -2.32 21.48
CA HIS A 120 17.66 -3.09 22.11
C HIS A 120 18.16 -4.25 21.24
N ILE A 121 17.53 -4.53 20.11
CA ILE A 121 17.91 -5.64 19.23
C ILE A 121 18.50 -5.08 17.92
N GLY A 122 19.73 -5.45 17.59
CA GLY A 122 20.35 -5.19 16.28
C GLY A 122 19.63 -5.95 15.16
N CYS A 123 19.50 -5.35 13.98
CA CYS A 123 19.02 -6.03 12.77
C CYS A 123 19.43 -5.24 11.52
N LEU A 124 19.33 -5.88 10.34
CA LEU A 124 19.64 -5.27 9.03
C LEU A 124 19.00 -3.89 8.86
N GLN A 125 17.71 -3.74 9.24
CA GLN A 125 16.97 -2.48 9.10
C GLN A 125 17.46 -1.34 10.02
N LYS A 126 18.39 -1.62 10.90
CA LYS A 126 19.03 -0.69 11.84
C LYS A 126 20.56 -0.66 11.69
N GLY A 127 21.08 -1.10 10.53
CA GLY A 127 22.51 -1.13 10.23
C GLY A 127 23.27 -2.32 10.82
N GLY A 128 22.56 -3.34 11.34
CA GLY A 128 23.19 -4.60 11.75
C GLY A 128 23.56 -5.48 10.55
N THR A 129 24.28 -6.56 10.83
CA THR A 129 24.83 -7.48 9.81
C THR A 129 23.89 -8.57 9.37
N ASP A 130 22.86 -8.89 10.17
CA ASP A 130 21.96 -10.02 9.96
C ASP A 130 20.51 -9.72 10.34
N CYS A 131 19.64 -10.71 10.12
CA CYS A 131 18.22 -10.65 10.44
C CYS A 131 17.90 -11.64 11.57
N PRO A 132 17.81 -11.19 12.83
CA PRO A 132 17.56 -12.09 13.98
C PRO A 132 16.20 -12.80 13.90
N ALA A 133 15.26 -12.29 13.11
CA ALA A 133 13.99 -12.97 12.90
C ALA A 133 14.14 -14.32 12.18
N ARG A 134 15.23 -14.55 11.42
CA ARG A 134 15.42 -15.82 10.70
C ARG A 134 15.63 -17.00 11.65
N GLU A 135 16.37 -16.77 12.71
CA GLU A 135 16.65 -17.78 13.74
C GLU A 135 15.65 -17.76 14.89
N GLY A 136 14.92 -16.64 15.02
CA GLY A 136 13.92 -16.41 16.06
C GLY A 136 12.49 -16.53 15.57
N ASP A 137 11.58 -15.80 16.23
CA ASP A 137 10.17 -15.75 15.84
C ASP A 137 9.97 -14.90 14.57
N HIS A 138 9.54 -15.56 13.52
CA HIS A 138 9.21 -14.95 12.23
C HIS A 138 7.79 -15.26 11.76
N HIS A 139 6.89 -15.57 12.70
CA HIS A 139 5.51 -15.93 12.40
C HIS A 139 4.81 -14.94 11.44
N TYR A 140 5.08 -13.65 11.58
CA TYR A 140 4.56 -12.60 10.68
C TYR A 140 5.47 -12.30 9.47
N GLY A 141 6.50 -13.09 9.27
CA GLY A 141 7.47 -12.91 8.18
C GLY A 141 6.89 -13.11 6.78
N VAL A 142 7.74 -12.88 5.78
CA VAL A 142 7.40 -13.09 4.37
C VAL A 142 7.19 -14.58 4.07
N VAL A 143 6.41 -14.86 3.02
CA VAL A 143 6.24 -16.21 2.45
C VAL A 143 6.68 -16.25 0.99
N ALA A 144 6.83 -15.08 0.35
CA ALA A 144 7.34 -14.96 -1.01
C ALA A 144 8.64 -14.15 -1.01
N GLY A 145 9.64 -14.66 -1.73
CA GLY A 145 10.98 -14.09 -1.78
C GLY A 145 11.94 -14.70 -0.74
N ASP A 146 13.22 -14.58 -1.02
CA ASP A 146 14.34 -15.19 -0.29
C ASP A 146 15.39 -14.15 0.18
N GLY A 147 15.05 -12.86 0.11
CA GLY A 147 15.91 -11.78 0.55
C GLY A 147 16.35 -11.87 2.02
N PRO A 148 17.42 -11.18 2.42
CA PRO A 148 18.01 -11.31 3.76
C PRO A 148 17.07 -10.86 4.88
N CYS A 149 16.28 -9.80 4.68
CA CYS A 149 15.28 -9.34 5.63
C CYS A 149 13.93 -10.01 5.37
N VAL A 150 13.31 -10.54 6.42
CA VAL A 150 12.02 -11.27 6.31
C VAL A 150 10.79 -10.45 6.73
N ALA A 151 10.95 -9.16 6.99
CA ALA A 151 9.83 -8.28 7.33
C ALA A 151 8.99 -7.94 6.09
N PRO A 152 7.67 -8.20 6.07
CA PRO A 152 6.83 -7.84 4.94
C PRO A 152 6.61 -6.33 4.85
N HIS A 153 6.38 -5.84 3.62
CA HIS A 153 6.02 -4.44 3.38
C HIS A 153 4.61 -4.14 3.90
N PRO A 154 4.39 -3.04 4.63
CA PRO A 154 3.14 -2.81 5.36
C PRO A 154 2.12 -1.93 4.64
N SER A 155 2.36 -1.51 3.40
CA SER A 155 1.51 -0.52 2.71
C SER A 155 0.37 -1.15 1.92
N THR A 156 -0.83 -1.13 2.46
CA THR A 156 -2.07 -1.51 1.76
C THR A 156 -2.36 -0.61 0.55
N LEU A 157 -2.05 0.69 0.63
CA LEU A 157 -2.27 1.59 -0.50
C LEU A 157 -1.32 1.29 -1.67
N ALA A 158 -0.09 0.89 -1.38
CA ALA A 158 0.84 0.47 -2.43
C ALA A 158 0.29 -0.74 -3.20
N VAL A 159 -0.29 -1.73 -2.50
CA VAL A 159 -0.93 -2.89 -3.15
C VAL A 159 -2.04 -2.45 -4.11
N ALA A 160 -2.92 -1.54 -3.67
CA ALA A 160 -3.98 -1.00 -4.54
C ALA A 160 -3.40 -0.22 -5.72
N LEU A 161 -2.42 0.64 -5.51
CA LEU A 161 -1.81 1.46 -6.56
C LEU A 161 -1.08 0.65 -7.62
N LEU A 162 -0.46 -0.47 -7.25
CA LEU A 162 0.13 -1.39 -8.22
C LEU A 162 -0.89 -1.92 -9.22
N THR A 163 -2.14 -2.16 -8.80
CA THR A 163 -3.18 -2.65 -9.72
C THR A 163 -3.63 -1.58 -10.73
N TYR A 164 -3.38 -0.30 -10.45
CA TYR A 164 -3.68 0.82 -11.34
C TYR A 164 -2.50 1.21 -12.25
N ASP A 165 -1.34 0.57 -12.12
CA ASP A 165 -0.11 1.01 -12.79
C ASP A 165 0.20 2.49 -12.49
N ALA A 166 -0.07 2.90 -11.25
CA ALA A 166 0.05 4.29 -10.80
C ALA A 166 1.50 4.76 -10.81
N GLU A 167 1.70 6.07 -11.04
CA GLU A 167 3.01 6.71 -11.04
C GLU A 167 3.21 7.57 -9.78
N ALA A 168 4.41 7.52 -9.21
CA ALA A 168 4.86 8.38 -8.13
C ALA A 168 5.56 9.61 -8.69
N GLU A 169 5.20 10.79 -8.19
CA GLU A 169 5.89 12.06 -8.46
C GLU A 169 6.79 12.41 -7.27
N VAL A 170 8.08 12.46 -7.52
CA VAL A 170 9.10 12.88 -6.55
C VAL A 170 9.60 14.25 -6.96
N HIS A 171 9.76 15.16 -5.99
CA HIS A 171 10.21 16.52 -6.27
C HIS A 171 11.51 16.55 -7.05
N GLY A 172 11.51 17.28 -8.18
CA GLY A 172 12.68 17.42 -9.05
C GLY A 172 13.02 16.18 -9.90
N GLU A 173 12.10 15.19 -9.97
CA GLU A 173 12.30 13.98 -10.77
C GLU A 173 11.14 13.78 -11.74
N SER A 174 11.37 13.03 -12.83
CA SER A 174 10.30 12.59 -13.71
C SER A 174 9.39 11.57 -13.00
N PRO A 175 8.08 11.54 -13.30
CA PRO A 175 7.19 10.52 -12.78
C PRO A 175 7.71 9.11 -13.08
N ARG A 176 7.53 8.19 -12.15
CA ARG A 176 7.94 6.79 -12.27
C ARG A 176 6.89 5.86 -11.68
N PRO A 177 6.79 4.60 -12.12
CA PRO A 177 5.85 3.65 -11.54
C PRO A 177 5.98 3.59 -10.01
N VAL A 178 4.86 3.48 -9.30
CA VAL A 178 4.87 3.30 -7.82
C VAL A 178 5.72 2.08 -7.42
N ALA A 179 5.73 1.02 -8.24
CA ALA A 179 6.60 -0.14 -8.04
C ALA A 179 8.08 0.23 -7.94
N ALA A 180 8.54 1.26 -8.65
CA ALA A 180 9.93 1.72 -8.61
C ALA A 180 10.34 2.35 -7.26
N LEU A 181 9.38 2.69 -6.40
CA LEU A 181 9.68 3.08 -5.02
C LEU A 181 10.27 1.93 -4.19
N TYR A 182 10.02 0.68 -4.62
CA TYR A 182 10.39 -0.53 -3.87
C TYR A 182 11.35 -1.45 -4.62
N GLY A 183 11.36 -1.41 -5.96
CA GLY A 183 12.08 -2.36 -6.81
C GLY A 183 11.54 -3.78 -6.63
N ASP A 184 12.41 -4.76 -6.74
CA ASP A 184 12.12 -6.18 -6.54
C ASP A 184 12.31 -6.66 -5.08
N GLY A 185 12.71 -5.75 -4.19
CA GLY A 185 12.98 -6.04 -2.79
C GLY A 185 14.41 -6.49 -2.48
N SER A 186 15.23 -6.83 -3.48
CA SER A 186 16.60 -7.31 -3.28
C SER A 186 17.51 -6.26 -2.61
N ARG A 187 17.24 -4.97 -2.86
CA ARG A 187 17.98 -3.83 -2.31
C ARG A 187 17.40 -3.29 -0.99
N LEU A 188 16.31 -3.87 -0.49
CA LEU A 188 15.60 -3.38 0.71
C LEU A 188 16.00 -4.14 1.97
N HIS A 189 17.29 -4.36 2.21
CA HIS A 189 17.76 -5.00 3.43
C HIS A 189 17.84 -4.05 4.63
N ASP A 190 18.07 -2.76 4.42
CA ASP A 190 18.19 -1.70 5.44
C ASP A 190 17.08 -0.63 5.36
N ALA A 191 16.22 -0.67 4.34
CA ALA A 191 15.14 0.26 4.11
C ALA A 191 13.85 -0.47 3.69
N ASP A 192 12.71 0.23 3.68
CA ASP A 192 11.42 -0.29 3.19
C ASP A 192 11.00 0.38 1.86
N HIS A 193 11.83 1.28 1.34
CA HIS A 193 11.68 1.92 0.01
C HIS A 193 13.05 2.40 -0.50
N LEU A 194 13.13 2.68 -1.81
CA LEU A 194 14.34 3.14 -2.50
C LEU A 194 14.42 4.67 -2.65
N LEU A 195 13.49 5.42 -2.05
CA LEU A 195 13.55 6.88 -2.07
C LEU A 195 14.73 7.34 -1.22
N ALA A 196 15.66 8.06 -1.84
CA ALA A 196 16.85 8.55 -1.16
C ALA A 196 16.51 9.55 -0.02
N PRO A 197 17.32 9.64 1.03
CA PRO A 197 17.15 10.62 2.09
C PRO A 197 17.00 12.06 1.54
N GLY A 198 16.08 12.82 2.11
CA GLY A 198 15.80 14.20 1.67
C GLY A 198 14.95 14.33 0.40
N ARG A 199 14.64 13.24 -0.30
CA ARG A 199 13.71 13.28 -1.42
C ARG A 199 12.26 13.29 -0.93
N VAL A 200 11.44 14.14 -1.54
CA VAL A 200 10.02 14.33 -1.16
C VAL A 200 9.11 13.71 -2.20
N LEU A 201 8.33 12.71 -1.81
CA LEU A 201 7.19 12.24 -2.58
C LEU A 201 6.11 13.33 -2.53
N THR A 202 5.73 13.87 -3.67
CA THR A 202 4.78 15.00 -3.75
C THR A 202 3.37 14.55 -4.07
N SER A 203 3.23 13.52 -4.88
CA SER A 203 1.92 13.02 -5.32
C SER A 203 2.02 11.63 -5.95
N VAL A 204 0.85 11.05 -6.22
CA VAL A 204 0.66 9.87 -7.06
C VAL A 204 -0.29 10.22 -8.19
N ARG A 205 0.03 9.78 -9.41
CA ARG A 205 -0.83 9.90 -10.59
C ARG A 205 -1.51 8.57 -10.87
N LEU A 206 -2.81 8.61 -11.03
CA LEU A 206 -3.64 7.49 -11.46
C LEU A 206 -4.00 7.68 -12.94
N PRO A 207 -3.99 6.62 -13.76
CA PRO A 207 -4.45 6.69 -15.14
C PRO A 207 -5.96 6.95 -15.20
N ALA A 208 -6.49 7.14 -16.39
CA ALA A 208 -7.93 7.27 -16.60
C ALA A 208 -8.69 6.09 -15.99
N ALA A 209 -9.81 6.41 -15.35
CA ALA A 209 -10.71 5.41 -14.80
C ALA A 209 -11.30 4.52 -15.93
N LEU A 210 -11.46 3.24 -15.64
CA LEU A 210 -12.08 2.30 -16.57
C LEU A 210 -13.57 2.15 -16.23
N PRO A 211 -14.48 2.53 -17.13
CA PRO A 211 -15.91 2.36 -16.92
C PRO A 211 -16.27 0.88 -16.68
N GLY A 212 -17.16 0.63 -15.71
CA GLY A 212 -17.64 -0.72 -15.42
C GLY A 212 -16.65 -1.65 -14.73
N GLU A 213 -15.48 -1.14 -14.34
CA GLU A 213 -14.52 -1.91 -13.55
C GLU A 213 -15.09 -2.31 -12.19
N ARG A 214 -14.86 -3.55 -11.81
CA ARG A 214 -15.16 -4.08 -10.48
C ARG A 214 -13.87 -4.25 -9.70
N ALA A 215 -13.91 -3.90 -8.43
CA ALA A 215 -12.74 -4.01 -7.58
C ALA A 215 -13.09 -4.55 -6.20
N ALA A 216 -12.19 -5.33 -5.64
CA ALA A 216 -12.26 -5.78 -4.26
C ALA A 216 -10.90 -5.70 -3.58
N CYS A 217 -10.95 -5.45 -2.27
CA CYS A 217 -9.79 -5.53 -1.39
C CYS A 217 -10.15 -6.49 -0.25
N HIS A 218 -9.38 -7.57 -0.12
CA HIS A 218 -9.51 -8.51 0.99
C HIS A 218 -8.27 -8.49 1.86
N ARG A 219 -8.48 -8.48 3.18
CA ARG A 219 -7.41 -8.44 4.18
C ARG A 219 -7.64 -9.58 5.17
N ALA A 220 -6.79 -10.60 5.13
CA ALA A 220 -6.76 -11.65 6.13
C ALA A 220 -6.05 -11.11 7.39
N ILE A 221 -6.82 -10.83 8.42
CA ILE A 221 -6.37 -10.24 9.69
C ILE A 221 -6.51 -11.27 10.82
N SER A 222 -5.71 -11.15 11.88
CA SER A 222 -5.76 -12.12 12.97
C SER A 222 -6.91 -11.85 13.94
N ARG A 223 -7.16 -10.61 14.33
CA ARG A 223 -8.12 -10.27 15.40
C ARG A 223 -8.96 -9.04 15.11
N ALA A 224 -8.36 -7.86 15.03
CA ALA A 224 -9.10 -6.61 14.86
C ALA A 224 -8.94 -6.02 13.47
N ARG A 225 -10.01 -5.48 12.90
CA ARG A 225 -10.01 -4.89 11.53
C ARG A 225 -8.95 -3.81 11.33
N ALA A 226 -8.52 -3.16 12.40
CA ALA A 226 -7.50 -2.12 12.37
C ALA A 226 -6.05 -2.66 12.36
N GLU A 227 -5.85 -3.97 12.56
CA GLU A 227 -4.54 -4.59 12.55
C GLU A 227 -3.94 -4.65 11.15
N TRP A 228 -2.61 -4.78 11.08
CA TRP A 228 -1.93 -5.10 9.83
C TRP A 228 -2.34 -6.50 9.38
N PRO A 229 -2.66 -6.67 8.08
CA PRO A 229 -3.05 -7.98 7.58
C PRO A 229 -1.86 -8.95 7.62
N LEU A 230 -2.16 -10.21 7.88
CA LEU A 230 -1.22 -11.31 7.67
C LEU A 230 -0.91 -11.45 6.17
N VAL A 231 -1.96 -11.37 5.37
CA VAL A 231 -1.96 -11.31 3.91
C VAL A 231 -3.08 -10.39 3.46
N GLU A 232 -2.86 -9.65 2.39
CA GLU A 232 -3.91 -8.88 1.73
C GLU A 232 -3.82 -9.02 0.22
N ALA A 233 -4.95 -8.90 -0.46
CA ALA A 233 -5.03 -8.90 -1.91
C ALA A 233 -6.01 -7.84 -2.41
N VAL A 234 -5.65 -7.24 -3.53
CA VAL A 234 -6.50 -6.33 -4.30
C VAL A 234 -6.69 -6.93 -5.68
N ALA A 235 -7.93 -7.09 -6.10
CA ALA A 235 -8.30 -7.53 -7.45
C ALA A 235 -9.15 -6.47 -8.13
N ARG A 236 -8.85 -6.20 -9.40
CA ARG A 236 -9.62 -5.35 -10.31
C ARG A 236 -9.93 -6.14 -11.57
N LEU A 237 -11.18 -6.20 -11.94
CA LEU A 237 -11.65 -6.96 -13.10
C LEU A 237 -12.52 -6.07 -13.99
N ALA A 238 -12.29 -6.13 -15.31
CA ALA A 238 -13.25 -5.67 -16.31
C ALA A 238 -13.85 -6.89 -16.98
N LEU A 239 -15.19 -6.92 -17.07
CA LEU A 239 -15.93 -8.06 -17.64
C LEU A 239 -16.79 -7.61 -18.82
N GLN A 240 -16.86 -8.48 -19.84
CA GLN A 240 -17.85 -8.40 -20.91
C GLN A 240 -18.74 -9.65 -20.82
N GLY A 241 -19.97 -9.47 -20.32
CA GLY A 241 -20.77 -10.62 -19.90
C GLY A 241 -20.12 -11.37 -18.74
N SER A 242 -19.86 -12.66 -18.91
CA SER A 242 -19.14 -13.50 -17.94
C SER A 242 -17.62 -13.53 -18.17
N VAL A 243 -17.13 -13.00 -19.31
CA VAL A 243 -15.71 -13.09 -19.69
C VAL A 243 -14.90 -11.94 -19.07
N ILE A 244 -13.79 -12.29 -18.44
CA ILE A 244 -12.82 -11.33 -17.89
C ILE A 244 -11.97 -10.80 -19.05
N THR A 245 -12.18 -9.53 -19.43
CA THR A 245 -11.42 -8.87 -20.51
C THR A 245 -10.13 -8.24 -20.01
N ARG A 246 -10.07 -7.89 -18.72
CA ARG A 246 -8.88 -7.35 -18.06
C ARG A 246 -8.88 -7.77 -16.60
N ALA A 247 -7.73 -8.16 -16.11
CA ALA A 247 -7.48 -8.41 -14.70
C ALA A 247 -6.24 -7.62 -14.25
N ALA A 248 -6.28 -7.13 -13.02
CA ALA A 248 -5.13 -6.54 -12.33
C ALA A 248 -5.17 -6.98 -10.87
N VAL A 249 -4.15 -7.70 -10.42
CA VAL A 249 -4.12 -8.32 -9.11
C VAL A 249 -2.79 -8.04 -8.41
N ALA A 250 -2.86 -7.66 -7.13
CA ALA A 250 -1.67 -7.42 -6.33
C ALA A 250 -1.89 -7.93 -4.89
N ALA A 251 -0.80 -8.23 -4.20
CA ALA A 251 -0.81 -8.71 -2.83
C ALA A 251 0.18 -7.98 -1.94
N GLY A 252 -0.13 -7.93 -0.64
CA GLY A 252 0.69 -7.37 0.43
C GLY A 252 0.79 -8.31 1.63
N GLY A 253 1.70 -8.01 2.56
CA GLY A 253 1.96 -8.85 3.73
C GLY A 253 2.72 -10.15 3.44
N VAL A 254 3.08 -10.41 2.20
CA VAL A 254 3.67 -11.68 1.74
C VAL A 254 5.15 -11.57 1.36
N ALA A 255 5.63 -10.38 1.00
CA ALA A 255 7.00 -10.13 0.53
C ALA A 255 7.57 -8.82 1.09
N ARG A 256 8.85 -8.59 0.85
CA ARG A 256 9.55 -7.33 1.21
C ARG A 256 8.99 -6.11 0.50
N VAL A 257 8.26 -6.31 -0.59
CA VAL A 257 7.62 -5.27 -1.40
C VAL A 257 6.17 -5.64 -1.64
N PRO A 258 5.29 -4.68 -1.98
CA PRO A 258 3.99 -4.99 -2.56
C PRO A 258 4.19 -5.74 -3.87
N LEU A 259 3.45 -6.82 -4.09
CA LEU A 259 3.62 -7.69 -5.26
C LEU A 259 2.48 -7.53 -6.26
N ARG A 260 2.78 -7.20 -7.52
CA ARG A 260 1.90 -7.46 -8.64
C ARG A 260 1.92 -8.96 -8.98
N LEU A 261 0.79 -9.52 -9.40
CA LEU A 261 0.60 -10.96 -9.65
C LEU A 261 0.26 -11.23 -11.13
N PRO A 262 1.18 -11.01 -12.08
CA PRO A 262 0.91 -11.16 -13.51
C PRO A 262 0.52 -12.60 -13.90
N GLU A 263 0.97 -13.62 -13.18
CA GLU A 263 0.58 -15.01 -13.39
C GLU A 263 -0.91 -15.24 -13.09
N VAL A 264 -1.46 -14.58 -12.06
CA VAL A 264 -2.90 -14.62 -11.75
C VAL A 264 -3.69 -13.91 -12.86
N GLU A 265 -3.20 -12.74 -13.30
CA GLU A 265 -3.83 -11.93 -14.35
C GLU A 265 -3.88 -12.69 -15.67
N ALA A 266 -2.79 -13.36 -16.04
CA ALA A 266 -2.69 -14.17 -17.25
C ALA A 266 -3.64 -15.39 -17.21
N ALA A 267 -3.80 -16.01 -16.04
CA ALA A 267 -4.71 -17.14 -15.87
C ALA A 267 -6.20 -16.75 -15.92
N LEU A 268 -6.52 -15.46 -15.77
CA LEU A 268 -7.89 -14.94 -15.78
C LEU A 268 -8.32 -14.36 -17.10
N THR A 269 -7.42 -13.66 -17.78
CA THR A 269 -7.77 -12.84 -18.96
C THR A 269 -8.22 -13.70 -20.13
N GLY A 270 -9.38 -13.36 -20.72
CA GLY A 270 -10.02 -14.08 -21.82
C GLY A 270 -10.85 -15.28 -21.39
N ARG A 271 -10.98 -15.55 -20.08
CA ARG A 271 -11.75 -16.69 -19.54
C ARG A 271 -13.03 -16.22 -18.84
N GLU A 272 -14.01 -17.11 -18.74
CA GLU A 272 -15.21 -16.83 -17.94
C GLU A 272 -14.89 -16.81 -16.44
N ALA A 273 -15.51 -15.87 -15.72
CA ALA A 273 -15.33 -15.72 -14.26
C ALA A 273 -16.07 -16.80 -13.47
N THR A 274 -15.78 -18.08 -13.73
CA THR A 274 -16.34 -19.20 -12.99
C THR A 274 -15.54 -19.49 -11.72
N PRO A 275 -16.13 -20.07 -10.68
CA PRO A 275 -15.41 -20.44 -9.46
C PRO A 275 -14.15 -21.28 -9.71
N GLY A 276 -14.21 -22.21 -10.68
CA GLY A 276 -13.07 -23.04 -11.07
C GLY A 276 -11.91 -22.22 -11.66
N VAL A 277 -12.22 -21.28 -12.55
CA VAL A 277 -11.21 -20.39 -13.17
C VAL A 277 -10.58 -19.48 -12.12
N LEU A 278 -11.38 -18.91 -11.21
CA LEU A 278 -10.85 -18.05 -10.14
C LEU A 278 -9.95 -18.84 -9.18
N ALA A 279 -10.34 -20.06 -8.81
CA ALA A 279 -9.54 -20.92 -7.94
C ALA A 279 -8.23 -21.39 -8.59
N GLU A 280 -8.27 -21.75 -9.87
CA GLU A 280 -7.06 -22.07 -10.67
C GLU A 280 -6.11 -20.89 -10.72
N ALA A 281 -6.60 -19.70 -11.06
CA ALA A 281 -5.80 -18.49 -11.14
C ALA A 281 -5.19 -18.14 -9.77
N ALA A 282 -5.97 -18.19 -8.69
CA ALA A 282 -5.45 -17.93 -7.35
C ALA A 282 -4.35 -18.92 -6.95
N SER A 283 -4.44 -20.17 -7.40
CA SER A 283 -3.45 -21.22 -7.09
C SER A 283 -2.07 -20.96 -7.71
N THR A 284 -1.97 -20.11 -8.73
CA THR A 284 -0.69 -19.80 -9.38
C THR A 284 0.30 -19.11 -8.44
N VAL A 285 -0.18 -18.40 -7.40
CA VAL A 285 0.69 -17.73 -6.40
C VAL A 285 1.54 -18.71 -5.60
N LEU A 286 1.15 -19.99 -5.53
CA LEU A 286 1.90 -21.02 -4.81
C LEU A 286 3.31 -21.19 -5.37
N GLY A 287 3.50 -20.95 -6.67
CA GLY A 287 4.82 -20.98 -7.32
C GLY A 287 5.81 -19.93 -6.78
N ARG A 288 5.30 -18.84 -6.19
CA ARG A 288 6.13 -17.80 -5.56
C ARG A 288 6.53 -18.10 -4.12
N CYS A 289 5.84 -19.07 -3.48
CA CYS A 289 6.02 -19.29 -2.05
C CYS A 289 7.35 -19.98 -1.75
N ARG A 290 8.07 -19.43 -0.79
CA ARG A 290 9.31 -19.95 -0.20
C ARG A 290 9.20 -19.78 1.32
N PRO A 291 8.33 -20.56 1.98
CA PRO A 291 8.04 -20.38 3.40
C PRO A 291 9.26 -20.63 4.27
N LEU A 292 9.41 -19.84 5.30
CA LEU A 292 10.25 -20.10 6.44
C LEU A 292 9.51 -21.05 7.41
N PRO A 293 10.19 -21.68 8.39
CA PRO A 293 9.56 -22.65 9.30
C PRO A 293 8.24 -22.16 9.93
N HIS A 294 8.14 -20.90 10.35
CA HIS A 294 6.93 -20.36 10.99
C HIS A 294 5.97 -19.66 10.03
N THR A 295 6.31 -19.53 8.72
CA THR A 295 5.44 -18.86 7.74
C THR A 295 4.71 -19.79 6.79
N GLY A 296 4.82 -21.12 6.99
CA GLY A 296 4.19 -22.12 6.13
C GLY A 296 2.68 -21.94 5.98
N TYR A 297 1.99 -21.56 7.04
CA TYR A 297 0.55 -21.26 7.03
C TYR A 297 0.16 -20.16 6.04
N LYS A 298 1.05 -19.18 5.79
CA LYS A 298 0.80 -18.09 4.84
C LYS A 298 0.70 -18.56 3.40
N THR A 299 1.23 -19.73 3.07
CA THR A 299 1.14 -20.28 1.70
C THR A 299 -0.32 -20.51 1.30
N THR A 300 -1.08 -21.21 2.11
CA THR A 300 -2.52 -21.42 1.90
C THR A 300 -3.29 -20.12 2.07
N LEU A 301 -2.98 -19.35 3.12
CA LEU A 301 -3.63 -18.08 3.37
C LEU A 301 -3.45 -17.09 2.20
N PHE A 302 -2.31 -17.08 1.52
CA PHE A 302 -2.05 -16.23 0.37
C PHE A 302 -2.94 -16.60 -0.81
N ARG A 303 -2.99 -17.89 -1.17
CA ARG A 303 -3.90 -18.37 -2.21
C ARG A 303 -5.36 -18.01 -1.89
N ASP A 304 -5.80 -18.29 -0.69
CA ASP A 304 -7.22 -18.10 -0.30
C ASP A 304 -7.58 -16.61 -0.20
N THR A 305 -6.65 -15.75 0.22
CA THR A 305 -6.83 -14.29 0.22
C THR A 305 -6.97 -13.73 -1.19
N VAL A 306 -6.18 -14.24 -2.14
CA VAL A 306 -6.29 -13.87 -3.55
C VAL A 306 -7.61 -14.37 -4.13
N LEU A 307 -7.99 -15.62 -3.86
CA LEU A 307 -9.27 -16.19 -4.30
C LEU A 307 -10.45 -15.36 -3.80
N GLU A 308 -10.51 -15.04 -2.53
CA GLU A 308 -11.58 -14.22 -1.94
C GLU A 308 -11.66 -12.83 -2.58
N ALA A 309 -10.52 -12.19 -2.87
CA ALA A 309 -10.50 -10.91 -3.58
C ALA A 309 -11.04 -11.03 -5.01
N LEU A 310 -10.71 -12.12 -5.73
CA LEU A 310 -11.20 -12.41 -7.07
C LEU A 310 -12.71 -12.68 -7.07
N GLU A 311 -13.18 -13.51 -6.18
CA GLU A 311 -14.61 -13.85 -6.05
C GLU A 311 -15.45 -12.60 -5.75
N ARG A 312 -15.01 -11.76 -4.82
CA ARG A 312 -15.67 -10.47 -4.52
C ARG A 312 -15.67 -9.51 -5.70
N ALA A 313 -14.57 -9.45 -6.46
CA ALA A 313 -14.50 -8.59 -7.64
C ALA A 313 -15.36 -9.14 -8.80
N ALA A 314 -15.50 -10.46 -8.92
CA ALA A 314 -16.30 -11.09 -9.95
C ALA A 314 -17.80 -11.10 -9.63
N ALA A 315 -18.17 -11.05 -8.34
CA ALA A 315 -19.56 -11.15 -7.91
C ALA A 315 -20.47 -10.10 -8.57
N PRO A 316 -21.62 -10.48 -9.13
CA PRO A 316 -22.66 -9.53 -9.51
C PRO A 316 -23.30 -9.01 -8.23
N GLY A 317 -23.08 -7.77 -7.88
CA GLY A 317 -23.66 -7.25 -6.66
C GLY A 317 -23.57 -5.73 -6.53
N PRO A 318 -24.32 -5.12 -5.61
CA PRO A 318 -24.25 -3.70 -5.37
C PRO A 318 -22.81 -3.31 -5.06
N ARG A 319 -22.40 -2.21 -5.63
CA ARG A 319 -21.13 -1.55 -5.30
C ARG A 319 -20.90 -1.54 -3.80
N PRO A 320 -19.63 -1.58 -3.35
CA PRO A 320 -19.28 -1.82 -1.96
C PRO A 320 -20.15 -1.04 -1.00
N ALA A 321 -20.59 -1.77 0.04
CA ALA A 321 -21.39 -1.22 1.10
C ALA A 321 -20.82 0.11 1.59
N GLU A 322 -21.71 1.06 1.81
CA GLU A 322 -21.42 2.34 2.43
C GLU A 322 -20.48 2.16 3.63
N PRO A 323 -19.51 3.06 3.81
CA PRO A 323 -18.78 3.09 5.06
C PRO A 323 -19.81 3.21 6.18
N VAL A 324 -19.72 2.37 7.19
CA VAL A 324 -20.49 2.53 8.42
C VAL A 324 -20.17 3.94 8.91
N THR A 325 -21.04 4.89 8.60
CA THR A 325 -21.00 6.24 9.12
C THR A 325 -21.31 6.12 10.60
N GLY A 326 -20.25 6.08 11.40
CA GLY A 326 -20.37 6.12 12.83
C GLY A 326 -20.95 7.45 13.25
N ILE A 327 -21.97 7.37 14.12
CA ILE A 327 -22.44 8.40 15.06
C ILE A 327 -22.90 9.70 14.41
N ARG A 328 -24.21 9.83 14.22
CA ARG A 328 -24.87 11.13 14.13
C ARG A 328 -24.51 11.95 15.38
N PRO A 329 -24.07 13.20 15.24
CA PRO A 329 -24.01 14.08 16.40
C PRO A 329 -25.43 14.25 16.98
N PRO A 330 -25.59 14.37 18.31
CA PRO A 330 -26.87 14.69 18.89
C PRO A 330 -27.38 16.00 18.29
N ALA A 331 -28.67 16.06 17.98
CA ALA A 331 -29.35 17.26 17.53
C ALA A 331 -29.26 18.34 18.61
N PRO A 332 -29.22 19.64 18.24
CA PRO A 332 -29.08 20.76 19.16
C PRO A 332 -30.23 20.84 20.16
#